data_a9290ff394fca76030ad1c1bb412ad6e
#
_entry.id   a9290ff394fca76030ad1c1bb412ad6e
#
_cell.length_a   1.000
_cell.length_b   1.000
_cell.length_c   1.000
_cell.angle_alpha   90.00
_cell.angle_beta   90.00
_cell.angle_gamma   90.00
#
_symmetry.space_group_name_H-M   'P 1'
#
loop_
_entity.id
_entity.type
_entity.pdbx_description
1 polymer ?
#
loop_
_entity_poly.entity_id
_entity_poly.type
_entity_poly.pdbx_seq_one_letter_code
_entity_poly.pdbx_strand_id
1 'polypeptide(L)'
;MNERNPISDPKKGLNQLSVTGHVALLQNLIQEYAESASLVPQCLVGLQTMLKYEYHLHGDGFKNQAGTDSPSLSVFKHWLIFLLTGYNLNIHIRFVENILSACKRSRTLHTATLKIYVYPSAKIFDFNQIGQDATLKIHEALIGMPESEIDDFIDKLADKNRTELYRLVRKSFNEEPALQIRQYFQKELPEKKKKGRPVGKFFNLNKIFASVNQEYFESKLLCPVLKWSAQENRRRMGSYNLRTDTIIVNRALDQIDTPLFVIRFVMYHEMLHKFVGIKRKNGRNYAHTSKFRNYEKQFAEYAEAKEYLSHLRIDQHKK
;
A
#
# COMPACT_ATOMS: atom_id res chain seq x y z
N MET A 1 -47.22 5.43 -28.41
CA MET A 1 -46.25 4.43 -28.87
C MET A 1 -44.89 4.86 -28.34
N ASN A 2 -44.48 4.31 -27.19
CA ASN A 2 -43.18 4.56 -26.59
C ASN A 2 -42.24 3.45 -27.03
N GLU A 3 -41.35 3.74 -27.92
CA GLU A 3 -40.24 2.86 -28.27
C GLU A 3 -39.26 2.82 -27.08
N ARG A 4 -39.25 1.68 -26.41
CA ARG A 4 -38.17 1.38 -25.45
C ARG A 4 -36.90 1.11 -26.26
N ASN A 5 -35.92 1.96 -26.11
CA ASN A 5 -34.54 1.67 -26.55
C ASN A 5 -34.12 0.31 -26.01
N PRO A 6 -33.62 -0.62 -26.81
CA PRO A 6 -33.06 -1.86 -26.32
C PRO A 6 -31.80 -1.55 -25.54
N ILE A 7 -31.79 -1.94 -24.28
CA ILE A 7 -30.59 -1.99 -23.43
C ILE A 7 -29.59 -2.83 -24.24
N SER A 8 -28.56 -2.17 -24.76
CA SER A 8 -27.45 -2.83 -25.44
C SER A 8 -26.87 -3.92 -24.50
N ASP A 9 -26.76 -5.13 -25.03
CA ASP A 9 -26.26 -6.31 -24.34
C ASP A 9 -24.95 -5.95 -23.60
N PRO A 10 -24.93 -5.92 -22.25
CA PRO A 10 -23.76 -5.53 -21.48
C PRO A 10 -22.54 -6.45 -21.72
N LYS A 11 -22.76 -7.62 -22.36
CA LYS A 11 -21.71 -8.59 -22.67
C LYS A 11 -20.78 -8.17 -23.81
N LYS A 12 -21.25 -7.32 -24.75
CA LYS A 12 -20.40 -6.92 -25.91
C LYS A 12 -19.31 -5.92 -25.60
N GLY A 13 -19.43 -5.14 -24.53
CA GLY A 13 -18.41 -4.14 -24.12
C GLY A 13 -17.33 -4.69 -23.18
N LEU A 14 -17.63 -5.72 -22.40
CA LEU A 14 -16.75 -6.23 -21.34
C LEU A 14 -15.50 -6.93 -21.89
N ASN A 15 -15.60 -7.67 -22.98
CA ASN A 15 -14.47 -8.43 -23.55
C ASN A 15 -13.33 -7.55 -24.13
N GLN A 16 -13.51 -6.24 -24.22
CA GLN A 16 -12.52 -5.31 -24.78
C GLN A 16 -11.84 -4.43 -23.72
N LEU A 17 -12.29 -4.50 -22.47
CA LEU A 17 -11.72 -3.67 -21.40
C LEU A 17 -10.35 -4.20 -20.95
N SER A 18 -9.43 -3.27 -20.65
CA SER A 18 -8.20 -3.58 -19.94
C SER A 18 -8.51 -3.93 -18.47
N VAL A 19 -7.56 -4.54 -17.75
CA VAL A 19 -7.69 -4.77 -16.30
C VAL A 19 -8.06 -3.50 -15.54
N THR A 20 -7.52 -2.34 -15.95
CA THR A 20 -7.87 -1.03 -15.41
C THR A 20 -9.34 -0.69 -15.62
N GLY A 21 -9.86 -0.97 -16.82
CA GLY A 21 -11.27 -0.74 -17.15
C GLY A 21 -12.20 -1.59 -16.29
N HIS A 22 -11.86 -2.85 -16.06
CA HIS A 22 -12.65 -3.74 -15.20
C HIS A 22 -12.61 -3.32 -13.73
N VAL A 23 -11.43 -2.91 -13.21
CA VAL A 23 -11.32 -2.35 -11.87
C VAL A 23 -12.19 -1.10 -11.72
N ALA A 24 -12.15 -0.19 -12.69
CA ALA A 24 -12.96 1.03 -12.67
C ALA A 24 -14.47 0.72 -12.74
N LEU A 25 -14.86 -0.21 -13.58
CA LEU A 25 -16.27 -0.63 -13.68
C LEU A 25 -16.78 -1.21 -12.36
N LEU A 26 -16.04 -2.15 -11.76
CA LEU A 26 -16.41 -2.75 -10.49
C LEU A 26 -16.48 -1.72 -9.36
N GLN A 27 -15.54 -0.78 -9.30
CA GLN A 27 -15.55 0.27 -8.29
C GLN A 27 -16.72 1.23 -8.46
N ASN A 28 -17.06 1.60 -9.69
CA ASN A 28 -18.25 2.42 -9.96
C ASN A 28 -19.53 1.71 -9.49
N LEU A 29 -19.67 0.42 -9.78
CA LEU A 29 -20.81 -0.37 -9.32
C LEU A 29 -20.86 -0.48 -7.80
N ILE A 30 -19.73 -0.74 -7.15
CA ILE A 30 -19.64 -0.79 -5.67
C ILE A 30 -20.02 0.58 -5.08
N GLN A 31 -19.55 1.68 -5.67
CA GLN A 31 -19.88 3.01 -5.21
C GLN A 31 -21.36 3.34 -5.41
N GLU A 32 -21.96 3.01 -6.56
CA GLU A 32 -23.39 3.18 -6.80
C GLU A 32 -24.25 2.42 -5.78
N TYR A 33 -23.86 1.19 -5.41
CA TYR A 33 -24.52 0.45 -4.35
C TYR A 33 -24.35 1.10 -2.97
N ALA A 34 -23.17 1.61 -2.68
CA ALA A 34 -22.90 2.30 -1.42
C ALA A 34 -23.68 3.64 -1.31
N GLU A 35 -23.90 4.34 -2.42
CA GLU A 35 -24.66 5.60 -2.47
C GLU A 35 -26.18 5.39 -2.33
N SER A 36 -26.69 4.26 -2.79
CA SER A 36 -28.15 3.98 -2.82
C SER A 36 -28.76 3.74 -1.44
N ALA A 37 -27.94 3.64 -0.37
CA ALA A 37 -28.31 3.41 1.04
C ALA A 37 -29.28 2.23 1.27
N SER A 38 -29.63 1.50 0.23
CA SER A 38 -30.48 0.32 0.26
C SER A 38 -29.68 -0.89 -0.22
N LEU A 39 -28.84 -1.42 0.68
CA LEU A 39 -28.24 -2.74 0.50
C LEU A 39 -29.37 -3.80 0.57
N VAL A 40 -30.18 -3.81 -0.48
CA VAL A 40 -31.14 -4.90 -0.66
C VAL A 40 -30.31 -6.16 -0.91
N PRO A 41 -30.57 -7.28 -0.21
CA PRO A 41 -29.83 -8.54 -0.43
C PRO A 41 -29.72 -8.95 -1.89
N GLN A 42 -30.71 -8.59 -2.71
CA GLN A 42 -30.72 -8.82 -4.15
C GLN A 42 -29.62 -8.08 -4.93
N CYS A 43 -29.22 -6.86 -4.48
CA CYS A 43 -28.13 -6.10 -5.10
C CYS A 43 -26.78 -6.76 -4.82
N LEU A 44 -26.58 -7.29 -3.58
CA LEU A 44 -25.38 -8.06 -3.25
C LEU A 44 -25.26 -9.34 -4.08
N VAL A 45 -26.37 -10.06 -4.27
CA VAL A 45 -26.39 -11.25 -5.12
C VAL A 45 -26.06 -10.88 -6.57
N GLY A 46 -26.58 -9.77 -7.08
CA GLY A 46 -26.27 -9.25 -8.41
C GLY A 46 -24.77 -8.93 -8.55
N LEU A 47 -24.20 -8.20 -7.60
CA LEU A 47 -22.78 -7.86 -7.58
C LEU A 47 -21.89 -9.11 -7.44
N GLN A 48 -22.23 -10.06 -6.57
CA GLN A 48 -21.53 -11.33 -6.47
C GLN A 48 -21.58 -12.15 -7.75
N THR A 49 -22.72 -12.13 -8.46
CA THR A 49 -22.87 -12.82 -9.75
C THR A 49 -21.97 -12.16 -10.81
N MET A 50 -21.91 -10.84 -10.84
CA MET A 50 -21.00 -10.12 -11.73
C MET A 50 -19.53 -10.41 -11.41
N LEU A 51 -19.15 -10.40 -10.12
CA LEU A 51 -17.79 -10.74 -9.70
C LEU A 51 -17.41 -12.17 -10.11
N LYS A 52 -18.31 -13.14 -9.97
CA LYS A 52 -18.09 -14.52 -10.44
C LYS A 52 -17.89 -14.56 -11.96
N TYR A 53 -18.72 -13.81 -12.70
CA TYR A 53 -18.61 -13.74 -14.15
C TYR A 53 -17.28 -13.13 -14.58
N GLU A 54 -16.86 -12.01 -13.97
CA GLU A 54 -15.56 -11.38 -14.21
C GLU A 54 -14.39 -12.33 -13.89
N TYR A 55 -14.49 -13.09 -12.79
CA TYR A 55 -13.50 -14.08 -12.43
C TYR A 55 -13.35 -15.18 -13.49
N HIS A 56 -14.47 -15.64 -14.10
CA HIS A 56 -14.45 -16.66 -15.16
C HIS A 56 -14.01 -16.13 -16.51
N LEU A 57 -14.33 -14.87 -16.84
CA LEU A 57 -13.92 -14.25 -18.10
C LEU A 57 -12.40 -14.06 -18.22
N HIS A 58 -11.74 -13.79 -17.10
CA HIS A 58 -10.29 -13.54 -17.07
C HIS A 58 -9.47 -14.81 -16.88
N GLY A 59 -9.94 -15.95 -17.44
CA GLY A 59 -9.14 -17.17 -17.63
C GLY A 59 -7.82 -16.87 -18.36
N ASP A 60 -7.00 -17.87 -18.63
CA ASP A 60 -5.58 -17.79 -18.97
C ASP A 60 -5.16 -16.98 -20.22
N GLY A 61 -6.07 -16.28 -20.88
CA GLY A 61 -5.85 -15.63 -22.21
C GLY A 61 -5.57 -14.12 -22.22
N PHE A 62 -5.55 -13.42 -21.11
CA PHE A 62 -5.48 -11.95 -21.12
C PHE A 62 -4.03 -11.41 -21.18
N LYS A 63 -3.70 -10.66 -22.24
CA LYS A 63 -2.41 -9.94 -22.36
C LYS A 63 -2.39 -8.71 -21.46
N ASN A 64 -1.38 -8.64 -20.59
CA ASN A 64 -1.12 -7.50 -19.70
C ASN A 64 -0.85 -6.21 -20.50
N GLN A 65 -1.82 -5.32 -20.59
CA GLN A 65 -1.61 -3.89 -20.88
C GLN A 65 -1.87 -3.10 -19.61
N ALA A 66 -1.04 -3.30 -18.58
CA ALA A 66 -1.16 -2.57 -17.34
C ALA A 66 -0.44 -1.23 -17.46
N GLY A 67 -1.18 -0.14 -17.32
CA GLY A 67 -0.60 1.17 -16.97
C GLY A 67 0.09 1.12 -15.59
N THR A 68 0.94 2.09 -15.30
CA THR A 68 1.82 2.12 -14.12
C THR A 68 1.10 2.09 -12.76
N ASP A 69 -0.20 2.38 -12.70
CA ASP A 69 -1.00 2.50 -11.47
C ASP A 69 -2.10 1.42 -11.32
N SER A 70 -2.19 0.47 -12.24
CA SER A 70 -3.20 -0.60 -12.19
C SER A 70 -2.65 -1.89 -11.61
N PRO A 71 -3.49 -2.69 -10.91
CA PRO A 71 -3.08 -4.01 -10.47
C PRO A 71 -2.76 -4.89 -11.70
N SER A 72 -1.78 -5.81 -11.55
CA SER A 72 -1.58 -6.84 -12.55
C SER A 72 -2.81 -7.75 -12.62
N LEU A 73 -2.99 -8.46 -13.75
CA LEU A 73 -4.09 -9.42 -13.89
C LEU A 73 -4.14 -10.44 -12.73
N SER A 74 -2.99 -10.90 -12.27
CA SER A 74 -2.91 -11.81 -11.13
C SER A 74 -3.43 -11.18 -9.84
N VAL A 75 -3.06 -9.93 -9.53
CA VAL A 75 -3.57 -9.19 -8.37
C VAL A 75 -5.08 -9.00 -8.49
N PHE A 76 -5.57 -8.66 -9.67
CA PHE A 76 -6.99 -8.47 -9.93
C PHE A 76 -7.79 -9.75 -9.67
N LYS A 77 -7.34 -10.90 -10.20
CA LYS A 77 -7.99 -12.21 -9.94
C LYS A 77 -8.05 -12.55 -8.45
N HIS A 78 -6.94 -12.37 -7.72
CA HIS A 78 -6.91 -12.64 -6.28
C HIS A 78 -7.79 -11.66 -5.48
N TRP A 79 -7.89 -10.41 -5.94
CA TRP A 79 -8.80 -9.43 -5.36
C TRP A 79 -10.26 -9.84 -5.56
N LEU A 80 -10.65 -10.32 -6.76
CA LEU A 80 -12.00 -10.85 -7.00
C LEU A 80 -12.30 -12.05 -6.08
N ILE A 81 -11.36 -12.99 -5.94
CA ILE A 81 -11.51 -14.12 -5.01
C ILE A 81 -11.69 -13.62 -3.58
N PHE A 82 -10.88 -12.65 -3.16
CA PHE A 82 -10.98 -12.03 -1.83
C PHE A 82 -12.38 -11.45 -1.60
N LEU A 83 -12.90 -10.64 -2.52
CA LEU A 83 -14.24 -10.05 -2.42
C LEU A 83 -15.36 -11.09 -2.38
N LEU A 84 -15.18 -12.23 -3.10
CA LEU A 84 -16.15 -13.33 -3.10
C LEU A 84 -16.06 -14.23 -1.87
N THR A 85 -15.04 -14.08 -1.03
CA THR A 85 -14.79 -14.94 0.13
C THR A 85 -15.43 -14.35 1.39
N GLY A 86 -16.27 -15.12 2.06
CA GLY A 86 -16.91 -14.74 3.32
C GLY A 86 -17.68 -13.42 3.23
N TYR A 87 -17.44 -12.51 4.16
CA TYR A 87 -18.10 -11.20 4.26
C TYR A 87 -17.26 -10.05 3.67
N ASN A 88 -16.19 -10.33 2.97
CA ASN A 88 -15.24 -9.29 2.52
C ASN A 88 -15.90 -8.24 1.63
N LEU A 89 -16.80 -8.66 0.73
CA LEU A 89 -17.54 -7.72 -0.11
C LEU A 89 -18.42 -6.77 0.72
N ASN A 90 -19.10 -7.29 1.74
CA ASN A 90 -19.94 -6.47 2.62
C ASN A 90 -19.09 -5.45 3.41
N ILE A 91 -17.93 -5.87 3.91
CA ILE A 91 -16.98 -5.00 4.63
C ILE A 91 -16.47 -3.93 3.67
N HIS A 92 -16.12 -4.31 2.44
CA HIS A 92 -15.66 -3.41 1.41
C HIS A 92 -16.70 -2.33 1.07
N ILE A 93 -17.95 -2.74 0.82
CA ILE A 93 -19.07 -1.81 0.55
C ILE A 93 -19.27 -0.86 1.72
N ARG A 94 -19.37 -1.39 2.96
CA ARG A 94 -19.53 -0.58 4.17
C ARG A 94 -18.39 0.44 4.33
N PHE A 95 -17.18 0.06 4.01
CA PHE A 95 -16.04 0.97 4.05
C PHE A 95 -16.22 2.13 3.05
N VAL A 96 -16.68 1.85 1.82
CA VAL A 96 -17.00 2.89 0.83
C VAL A 96 -18.14 3.79 1.29
N GLU A 97 -19.21 3.22 1.87
CA GLU A 97 -20.32 3.97 2.49
C GLU A 97 -19.83 4.94 3.58
N ASN A 98 -18.97 4.45 4.47
CA ASN A 98 -18.43 5.26 5.56
C ASN A 98 -17.56 6.42 5.02
N ILE A 99 -16.74 6.18 3.99
CA ILE A 99 -15.98 7.23 3.31
C ILE A 99 -16.91 8.29 2.70
N LEU A 100 -17.92 7.85 1.94
CA LEU A 100 -18.91 8.76 1.33
C LEU A 100 -19.64 9.61 2.39
N SER A 101 -20.03 8.96 3.47
CA SER A 101 -20.69 9.62 4.61
C SER A 101 -19.77 10.63 5.30
N ALA A 102 -18.51 10.27 5.53
CA ALA A 102 -17.50 11.17 6.09
C ALA A 102 -17.23 12.38 5.17
N CYS A 103 -17.14 12.15 3.85
CA CYS A 103 -16.98 13.24 2.88
C CYS A 103 -18.18 14.20 2.88
N LYS A 104 -19.41 13.70 3.01
CA LYS A 104 -20.62 14.55 3.14
C LYS A 104 -20.59 15.39 4.41
N ARG A 105 -19.99 14.90 5.50
CA ARG A 105 -19.81 15.63 6.76
C ARG A 105 -18.64 16.63 6.72
N SER A 106 -17.69 16.42 5.82
CA SER A 106 -16.48 17.24 5.70
C SER A 106 -16.81 18.67 5.24
N ARG A 107 -16.17 19.68 5.85
CA ARG A 107 -16.36 21.09 5.50
C ARG A 107 -15.90 21.46 4.09
N THR A 108 -14.94 20.73 3.54
CA THR A 108 -14.30 21.07 2.26
C THR A 108 -14.61 20.07 1.14
N LEU A 109 -14.99 18.83 1.48
CA LEU A 109 -15.27 17.77 0.50
C LEU A 109 -16.76 17.52 0.27
N HIS A 110 -17.66 18.15 1.05
CA HIS A 110 -19.11 17.91 0.95
C HIS A 110 -19.72 18.25 -0.42
N THR A 111 -19.10 19.13 -1.19
CA THR A 111 -19.54 19.52 -2.54
C THR A 111 -18.77 18.81 -3.65
N ALA A 112 -17.79 17.97 -3.31
CA ALA A 112 -16.96 17.31 -4.30
C ALA A 112 -17.69 16.10 -4.92
N THR A 113 -17.58 15.98 -6.24
CA THR A 113 -17.95 14.73 -6.96
C THR A 113 -16.81 13.73 -6.74
N LEU A 114 -17.01 12.80 -5.80
CA LEU A 114 -15.97 11.89 -5.36
C LEU A 114 -16.06 10.56 -6.09
N LYS A 115 -14.94 10.13 -6.69
CA LYS A 115 -14.72 8.76 -7.20
C LYS A 115 -13.80 8.02 -6.25
N ILE A 116 -14.29 6.90 -5.71
CA ILE A 116 -13.57 6.07 -4.74
C ILE A 116 -13.13 4.77 -5.41
N TYR A 117 -11.85 4.44 -5.27
CA TYR A 117 -11.25 3.19 -5.74
C TYR A 117 -10.56 2.50 -4.58
N VAL A 118 -11.08 1.34 -4.16
CA VAL A 118 -10.51 0.52 -3.09
C VAL A 118 -10.06 -0.81 -3.68
N TYR A 119 -8.75 -1.03 -3.75
CA TYR A 119 -8.16 -2.23 -4.35
C TYR A 119 -6.72 -2.45 -3.86
N PRO A 120 -6.15 -3.66 -4.03
CA PRO A 120 -4.76 -3.93 -3.69
C PRO A 120 -3.81 -3.12 -4.60
N SER A 121 -3.38 -1.96 -4.14
CA SER A 121 -2.53 -1.03 -4.89
C SER A 121 -1.10 -1.00 -4.33
N ALA A 122 -0.14 -0.45 -5.10
CA ALA A 122 1.23 -0.23 -4.61
C ALA A 122 1.33 0.91 -3.59
N LYS A 123 0.36 1.81 -3.56
CA LYS A 123 0.27 2.95 -2.62
C LYS A 123 -0.77 2.62 -1.55
N ILE A 124 -0.55 3.10 -0.32
CA ILE A 124 -1.55 2.95 0.74
C ILE A 124 -2.80 3.76 0.40
N PHE A 125 -2.62 4.99 -0.08
CA PHE A 125 -3.67 5.81 -0.66
C PHE A 125 -3.08 6.82 -1.66
N ASP A 126 -3.95 7.36 -2.50
CA ASP A 126 -3.65 8.47 -3.42
C ASP A 126 -4.90 9.35 -3.55
N PHE A 127 -4.74 10.65 -3.42
CA PHE A 127 -5.84 11.61 -3.53
C PHE A 127 -5.50 12.73 -4.49
N ASN A 128 -6.39 12.97 -5.41
CA ASN A 128 -6.30 14.08 -6.36
C ASN A 128 -7.64 14.80 -6.44
N GLN A 129 -7.61 16.12 -6.42
CA GLN A 129 -8.80 16.96 -6.57
C GLN A 129 -8.50 18.06 -7.58
N ILE A 130 -9.39 18.21 -8.56
CA ILE A 130 -9.37 19.25 -9.58
C ILE A 130 -10.76 19.89 -9.62
N GLY A 131 -10.86 21.11 -9.09
CA GLY A 131 -12.16 21.78 -8.93
C GLY A 131 -13.08 20.99 -7.98
N GLN A 132 -14.25 20.62 -8.47
CA GLN A 132 -15.23 19.81 -7.74
C GLN A 132 -15.00 18.31 -7.90
N ASP A 133 -14.22 17.87 -8.90
CA ASP A 133 -13.94 16.45 -9.12
C ASP A 133 -12.80 15.98 -8.23
N ALA A 134 -13.07 14.97 -7.42
CA ALA A 134 -12.09 14.35 -6.55
C ALA A 134 -11.98 12.84 -6.81
N THR A 135 -10.76 12.33 -6.78
CA THR A 135 -10.48 10.90 -6.90
C THR A 135 -9.67 10.44 -5.69
N LEU A 136 -10.19 9.45 -4.99
CA LEU A 136 -9.55 8.83 -3.84
C LEU A 136 -9.30 7.35 -4.13
N LYS A 137 -8.03 6.97 -4.19
CA LYS A 137 -7.59 5.57 -4.31
C LYS A 137 -7.06 5.11 -2.96
N ILE A 138 -7.55 3.99 -2.46
CA ILE A 138 -7.20 3.43 -1.14
C ILE A 138 -6.82 1.96 -1.31
N HIS A 139 -5.83 1.52 -0.54
CA HIS A 139 -5.44 0.12 -0.51
C HIS A 139 -6.50 -0.72 0.20
N GLU A 140 -6.88 -1.87 -0.40
CA GLU A 140 -7.88 -2.81 0.11
C GLU A 140 -7.68 -3.20 1.60
N ALA A 141 -6.45 -3.24 2.07
CA ALA A 141 -6.15 -3.58 3.46
C ALA A 141 -6.80 -2.63 4.49
N LEU A 142 -7.25 -1.44 4.08
CA LEU A 142 -7.86 -0.45 4.97
C LEU A 142 -9.37 -0.62 5.15
N ILE A 143 -10.02 -1.59 4.49
CA ILE A 143 -11.48 -1.81 4.60
C ILE A 143 -11.96 -2.11 6.01
N GLY A 144 -11.07 -2.55 6.91
CA GLY A 144 -11.36 -2.75 8.33
C GLY A 144 -11.07 -1.55 9.23
N MET A 145 -10.80 -0.36 8.66
CA MET A 145 -10.57 0.86 9.45
C MET A 145 -11.85 1.25 10.20
N PRO A 146 -11.78 1.55 11.51
CA PRO A 146 -12.91 2.00 12.29
C PRO A 146 -13.52 3.29 11.73
N GLU A 147 -14.85 3.46 11.86
CA GLU A 147 -15.56 4.63 11.33
C GLU A 147 -15.01 5.95 11.88
N SER A 148 -14.70 6.00 13.18
CA SER A 148 -14.07 7.18 13.82
C SER A 148 -12.71 7.54 13.22
N GLU A 149 -11.94 6.57 12.76
CA GLU A 149 -10.67 6.80 12.07
C GLU A 149 -10.88 7.22 10.61
N ILE A 150 -12.00 6.82 9.99
CA ILE A 150 -12.39 7.27 8.63
C ILE A 150 -12.72 8.75 8.64
N ASP A 151 -13.48 9.24 9.61
CA ASP A 151 -13.77 10.66 9.76
C ASP A 151 -12.47 11.47 9.91
N ASP A 152 -11.61 11.05 10.83
CA ASP A 152 -10.27 11.62 11.02
C ASP A 152 -9.42 11.62 9.74
N PHE A 153 -9.51 10.53 8.96
CA PHE A 153 -8.81 10.38 7.68
C PHE A 153 -9.30 11.42 6.67
N ILE A 154 -10.61 11.55 6.51
CA ILE A 154 -11.22 12.48 5.57
C ILE A 154 -10.95 13.94 5.95
N ASP A 155 -11.04 14.29 7.23
CA ASP A 155 -10.73 15.65 7.72
C ASP A 155 -9.27 16.03 7.45
N LYS A 156 -8.34 15.12 7.75
CA LYS A 156 -6.91 15.33 7.48
C LYS A 156 -6.56 15.34 5.99
N LEU A 157 -7.33 14.63 5.17
CA LEU A 157 -7.23 14.65 3.73
C LEU A 157 -7.66 16.02 3.19
N ALA A 158 -8.79 16.53 3.66
CA ALA A 158 -9.38 17.81 3.33
C ALA A 158 -8.47 19.00 3.72
N ASP A 159 -7.92 18.96 4.93
CA ASP A 159 -6.99 19.98 5.46
C ASP A 159 -5.59 19.92 4.84
N LYS A 160 -5.34 18.99 3.90
CA LYS A 160 -4.02 18.73 3.30
C LYS A 160 -2.93 18.48 4.35
N ASN A 161 -3.30 18.03 5.55
CA ASN A 161 -2.40 17.67 6.63
C ASN A 161 -1.78 16.30 6.40
N ARG A 162 -0.93 16.21 5.38
CA ARG A 162 -0.35 14.96 4.92
C ARG A 162 0.39 14.18 6.00
N THR A 163 0.92 14.84 7.00
CA THR A 163 1.71 14.18 8.05
C THR A 163 0.85 13.40 9.01
N GLU A 164 -0.20 14.01 9.55
CA GLU A 164 -1.14 13.35 10.44
C GLU A 164 -1.94 12.29 9.68
N LEU A 165 -2.30 12.59 8.44
CA LEU A 165 -2.93 11.65 7.53
C LEU A 165 -2.08 10.37 7.35
N TYR A 166 -0.79 10.51 7.02
CA TYR A 166 0.10 9.34 6.88
C TYR A 166 0.31 8.60 8.21
N ARG A 167 0.32 9.30 9.33
CA ARG A 167 0.44 8.67 10.65
C ARG A 167 -0.78 7.81 10.96
N LEU A 168 -1.98 8.36 10.75
CA LEU A 168 -3.24 7.66 10.96
C LEU A 168 -3.33 6.41 10.08
N VAL A 169 -3.24 6.61 8.78
CA VAL A 169 -3.35 5.52 7.80
C VAL A 169 -2.32 4.43 8.04
N ARG A 170 -1.12 4.81 8.45
CA ARG A 170 -0.06 3.84 8.75
C ARG A 170 -0.35 3.05 10.02
N LYS A 171 -0.93 3.67 11.05
CA LYS A 171 -1.37 2.97 12.25
C LYS A 171 -2.34 1.88 11.84
N SER A 172 -3.46 2.22 11.20
CA SER A 172 -4.49 1.29 10.75
C SER A 172 -3.96 0.23 9.77
N PHE A 173 -3.02 0.61 8.90
CA PHE A 173 -2.40 -0.30 7.92
C PHE A 173 -1.46 -1.34 8.53
N ASN A 174 -0.95 -1.13 9.74
CA ASN A 174 -0.06 -2.05 10.47
C ASN A 174 -0.74 -2.76 11.64
N GLU A 175 -2.02 -2.50 11.88
CA GLU A 175 -2.84 -3.19 12.89
C GLU A 175 -3.76 -4.23 12.22
N GLU A 176 -4.30 -5.12 13.03
CA GLU A 176 -5.37 -6.01 12.58
C GLU A 176 -6.68 -5.22 12.36
N PRO A 177 -7.49 -5.50 11.35
CA PRO A 177 -7.42 -6.63 10.41
C PRO A 177 -6.57 -6.36 9.15
N ALA A 178 -6.08 -5.12 8.95
CA ALA A 178 -5.32 -4.75 7.74
C ALA A 178 -4.10 -5.64 7.49
N LEU A 179 -3.45 -6.08 8.57
CA LEU A 179 -2.30 -6.99 8.49
C LEU A 179 -2.67 -8.32 7.83
N GLN A 180 -3.79 -8.93 8.21
CA GLN A 180 -4.27 -10.20 7.64
C GLN A 180 -4.62 -10.06 6.15
N ILE A 181 -5.31 -8.98 5.78
CA ILE A 181 -5.67 -8.71 4.38
C ILE A 181 -4.41 -8.54 3.52
N ARG A 182 -3.41 -7.82 4.03
CA ARG A 182 -2.13 -7.65 3.33
C ARG A 182 -1.37 -8.96 3.20
N GLN A 183 -1.36 -9.80 4.23
CA GLN A 183 -0.74 -11.12 4.19
C GLN A 183 -1.43 -12.02 3.15
N TYR A 184 -2.77 -11.98 3.06
CA TYR A 184 -3.51 -12.68 2.03
C TYR A 184 -3.00 -12.31 0.63
N PHE A 185 -2.99 -11.02 0.29
CA PHE A 185 -2.53 -10.58 -1.02
C PHE A 185 -1.03 -10.85 -1.26
N GLN A 186 -0.21 -10.91 -0.21
CA GLN A 186 1.21 -11.23 -0.38
C GLN A 186 1.47 -12.70 -0.66
N LYS A 187 0.68 -13.61 -0.07
CA LYS A 187 0.79 -15.06 -0.32
C LYS A 187 0.36 -15.42 -1.74
N GLU A 188 -0.72 -14.80 -2.19
CA GLU A 188 -1.35 -15.09 -3.47
C GLU A 188 -0.70 -14.36 -4.66
N LEU A 189 0.06 -13.30 -4.39
CA LEU A 189 0.85 -12.67 -5.41
C LEU A 189 2.02 -13.59 -5.76
N PRO A 190 2.10 -14.09 -7.01
CA PRO A 190 3.31 -14.75 -7.45
C PRO A 190 4.48 -13.82 -7.16
N GLU A 191 5.62 -14.35 -6.74
CA GLU A 191 6.86 -13.59 -6.46
C GLU A 191 7.34 -12.71 -7.63
N LYS A 192 6.50 -12.50 -8.62
CA LYS A 192 6.75 -11.71 -9.81
C LYS A 192 6.79 -10.22 -9.46
N LYS A 193 8.02 -9.78 -9.23
CA LYS A 193 8.43 -8.38 -9.45
C LYS A 193 7.79 -7.36 -8.52
N LYS A 194 7.98 -7.50 -7.23
CA LYS A 194 8.44 -6.27 -6.55
C LYS A 194 9.56 -5.75 -7.46
N LYS A 195 9.44 -4.54 -8.03
CA LYS A 195 10.50 -3.90 -8.85
C LYS A 195 11.71 -3.56 -7.93
N GLY A 196 12.09 -4.49 -7.07
CA GLY A 196 13.23 -4.47 -6.21
C GLY A 196 14.35 -5.27 -6.88
N ARG A 197 15.57 -4.89 -6.62
CA ARG A 197 16.75 -5.70 -6.88
C ARG A 197 17.35 -6.07 -5.52
N PRO A 198 16.72 -7.02 -4.78
CA PRO A 198 17.16 -7.37 -3.43
C PRO A 198 18.41 -8.23 -3.43
N VAL A 199 18.70 -8.92 -4.53
CA VAL A 199 19.91 -9.74 -4.67
C VAL A 199 21.03 -8.86 -5.15
N GLY A 200 22.04 -8.70 -4.31
CA GLY A 200 23.31 -8.06 -4.62
C GLY A 200 24.35 -9.08 -5.12
N LYS A 201 25.61 -8.63 -5.17
CA LYS A 201 26.72 -9.51 -5.55
C LYS A 201 27.03 -10.50 -4.43
N PHE A 202 27.02 -10.04 -3.17
CA PHE A 202 27.38 -10.82 -1.99
C PHE A 202 26.20 -11.05 -1.05
N PHE A 203 25.24 -10.13 -0.98
CA PHE A 203 24.15 -10.18 -0.01
C PHE A 203 22.76 -10.17 -0.65
N ASN A 204 21.82 -10.85 0.03
CA ASN A 204 20.42 -10.88 -0.35
C ASN A 204 19.58 -10.17 0.71
N LEU A 205 19.04 -8.99 0.37
CA LEU A 205 18.25 -8.16 1.28
C LEU A 205 16.99 -8.85 1.80
N ASN A 206 16.39 -9.78 1.03
CA ASN A 206 15.23 -10.53 1.51
C ASN A 206 15.60 -11.44 2.69
N LYS A 207 16.74 -12.12 2.62
CA LYS A 207 17.23 -12.97 3.72
C LYS A 207 17.57 -12.13 4.96
N ILE A 208 18.21 -10.98 4.75
CA ILE A 208 18.57 -10.04 5.82
C ILE A 208 17.31 -9.47 6.47
N PHE A 209 16.33 -9.03 5.67
CA PHE A 209 15.05 -8.55 6.18
C PHE A 209 14.34 -9.62 7.03
N ALA A 210 14.23 -10.85 6.52
CA ALA A 210 13.57 -11.94 7.22
C ALA A 210 14.21 -12.23 8.59
N SER A 211 15.55 -12.30 8.63
CA SER A 211 16.31 -12.51 9.86
C SER A 211 16.10 -11.37 10.87
N VAL A 212 16.22 -10.12 10.44
CA VAL A 212 16.02 -8.94 11.31
C VAL A 212 14.56 -8.83 11.77
N ASN A 213 13.61 -9.14 10.89
CA ASN A 213 12.19 -9.12 11.23
C ASN A 213 11.83 -10.16 12.31
N GLN A 214 12.38 -11.35 12.16
CA GLN A 214 12.18 -12.43 13.13
C GLN A 214 12.77 -12.03 14.51
N GLU A 215 13.97 -11.50 14.53
CA GLU A 215 14.71 -11.23 15.78
C GLU A 215 14.19 -10.02 16.53
N TYR A 216 13.88 -8.92 15.83
CA TYR A 216 13.59 -7.63 16.48
C TYR A 216 12.14 -7.19 16.36
N PHE A 217 11.33 -7.81 15.49
CA PHE A 217 9.95 -7.42 15.23
C PHE A 217 8.95 -8.59 15.27
N GLU A 218 9.37 -9.75 15.82
CA GLU A 218 8.52 -10.94 15.99
C GLU A 218 7.84 -11.37 14.66
N SER A 219 8.54 -11.18 13.53
CA SER A 219 8.00 -11.40 12.18
C SER A 219 6.76 -10.58 11.83
N LYS A 220 6.43 -9.53 12.60
CA LYS A 220 5.21 -8.73 12.41
C LYS A 220 5.31 -7.69 11.29
N LEU A 221 6.52 -7.34 10.85
CA LEU A 221 6.67 -6.38 9.76
C LEU A 221 6.52 -7.06 8.40
N LEU A 222 5.62 -6.52 7.60
CA LEU A 222 5.50 -6.96 6.22
C LEU A 222 6.67 -6.46 5.40
N CYS A 223 7.18 -7.37 4.55
CA CYS A 223 8.35 -7.09 3.74
C CYS A 223 8.05 -5.96 2.73
N PRO A 224 8.73 -4.82 2.84
CA PRO A 224 8.62 -3.74 1.86
C PRO A 224 9.29 -4.14 0.53
N VAL A 225 9.22 -3.28 -0.47
CA VAL A 225 10.06 -3.42 -1.65
C VAL A 225 11.52 -3.21 -1.24
N LEU A 226 12.36 -4.23 -1.43
CA LEU A 226 13.78 -4.19 -1.09
C LEU A 226 14.63 -4.03 -2.34
N LYS A 227 15.59 -3.12 -2.32
CA LYS A 227 16.53 -2.95 -3.43
C LYS A 227 17.85 -2.33 -2.98
N TRP A 228 18.89 -2.71 -3.68
CA TRP A 228 20.15 -1.99 -3.65
C TRP A 228 20.03 -0.66 -4.41
N SER A 229 20.75 0.37 -3.98
CA SER A 229 20.81 1.63 -4.73
C SER A 229 21.43 1.40 -6.12
N ALA A 230 21.01 2.21 -7.10
CA ALA A 230 21.57 2.14 -8.45
C ALA A 230 23.05 2.57 -8.48
N GLN A 231 23.38 3.54 -7.64
CA GLN A 231 24.73 4.08 -7.47
C GLN A 231 25.12 4.09 -5.99
N GLU A 232 26.40 4.13 -5.71
CA GLU A 232 26.92 4.32 -4.37
C GLU A 232 26.60 5.74 -3.86
N ASN A 233 26.16 5.84 -2.63
CA ASN A 233 25.81 7.11 -2.01
C ASN A 233 26.76 7.37 -0.83
N ARG A 234 27.50 8.46 -0.86
CA ARG A 234 28.47 8.79 0.17
C ARG A 234 27.86 9.23 1.49
N ARG A 235 26.61 9.70 1.49
CA ARG A 235 25.96 10.31 2.68
C ARG A 235 24.94 9.39 3.36
N ARG A 236 24.36 8.46 2.62
CA ARG A 236 23.21 7.70 3.11
C ARG A 236 23.41 6.20 2.85
N MET A 237 23.48 5.42 3.93
CA MET A 237 23.69 3.96 3.85
C MET A 237 22.39 3.18 3.64
N GLY A 238 21.26 3.76 4.01
CA GLY A 238 19.92 3.24 3.75
C GLY A 238 18.90 4.35 3.61
N SER A 239 17.71 4.02 3.15
CA SER A 239 16.54 4.90 3.18
C SER A 239 15.24 4.11 3.10
N TYR A 240 14.27 4.50 3.91
CA TYR A 240 12.90 4.03 3.83
C TYR A 240 11.99 5.09 3.21
N ASN A 241 11.29 4.70 2.15
CA ASN A 241 10.26 5.54 1.53
C ASN A 241 8.89 5.08 2.00
N LEU A 242 8.26 5.87 2.87
CA LEU A 242 6.95 5.60 3.43
C LEU A 242 5.84 5.49 2.36
N ARG A 243 5.91 6.32 1.31
CA ARG A 243 4.87 6.40 0.29
C ARG A 243 4.83 5.16 -0.61
N THR A 244 5.97 4.58 -0.90
CA THR A 244 6.12 3.43 -1.78
C THR A 244 6.42 2.14 -1.03
N ASP A 245 6.45 2.17 0.31
CA ASP A 245 6.88 1.08 1.19
C ASP A 245 8.15 0.41 0.66
N THR A 246 9.21 1.20 0.46
CA THR A 246 10.45 0.75 -0.15
C THR A 246 11.64 1.02 0.75
N ILE A 247 12.45 -0.01 1.02
CA ILE A 247 13.77 0.13 1.63
C ILE A 247 14.83 0.04 0.53
N ILE A 248 15.72 1.03 0.50
CA ILE A 248 16.90 1.05 -0.37
C ILE A 248 18.13 0.96 0.53
N VAL A 249 18.98 -0.04 0.31
CA VAL A 249 20.28 -0.17 0.94
C VAL A 249 21.36 0.28 -0.02
N ASN A 250 22.37 0.98 0.48
CA ASN A 250 23.45 1.49 -0.35
C ASN A 250 24.30 0.34 -0.91
N ARG A 251 24.50 0.35 -2.22
CA ARG A 251 25.32 -0.66 -2.91
C ARG A 251 26.78 -0.69 -2.43
N ALA A 252 27.30 0.40 -1.87
CA ALA A 252 28.63 0.43 -1.27
C ALA A 252 28.81 -0.61 -0.13
N LEU A 253 27.71 -1.10 0.45
CA LEU A 253 27.70 -2.16 1.46
C LEU A 253 27.65 -3.59 0.86
N ASP A 254 27.48 -3.74 -0.44
CA ASP A 254 27.43 -5.05 -1.11
C ASP A 254 28.83 -5.52 -1.51
N GLN A 255 29.71 -5.62 -0.52
CA GLN A 255 31.12 -6.03 -0.68
C GLN A 255 31.41 -7.26 0.18
N ILE A 256 32.41 -8.06 -0.22
CA ILE A 256 32.77 -9.31 0.45
C ILE A 256 33.29 -9.08 1.87
N ASP A 257 33.94 -7.95 2.09
CA ASP A 257 34.56 -7.53 3.35
C ASP A 257 33.59 -6.75 4.27
N THR A 258 32.38 -6.45 3.79
CA THR A 258 31.37 -5.81 4.65
C THR A 258 30.84 -6.81 5.68
N PRO A 259 31.00 -6.56 6.99
CA PRO A 259 30.47 -7.47 8.00
C PRO A 259 28.93 -7.56 7.92
N LEU A 260 28.40 -8.77 8.08
CA LEU A 260 26.95 -9.02 7.97
C LEU A 260 26.14 -8.16 8.96
N PHE A 261 26.65 -7.96 10.18
CA PHE A 261 25.96 -7.16 11.19
C PHE A 261 25.77 -5.69 10.76
N VAL A 262 26.67 -5.15 9.93
CA VAL A 262 26.55 -3.78 9.41
C VAL A 262 25.33 -3.65 8.50
N ILE A 263 25.15 -4.59 7.58
CA ILE A 263 23.99 -4.57 6.66
C ILE A 263 22.70 -4.87 7.42
N ARG A 264 22.75 -5.78 8.42
CA ARG A 264 21.63 -6.05 9.31
C ARG A 264 21.25 -4.81 10.11
N PHE A 265 22.22 -4.05 10.63
CA PHE A 265 21.97 -2.80 11.31
C PHE A 265 21.33 -1.75 10.40
N VAL A 266 21.81 -1.55 9.18
CA VAL A 266 21.21 -0.63 8.22
C VAL A 266 19.78 -1.07 7.89
N MET A 267 19.55 -2.36 7.67
CA MET A 267 18.21 -2.91 7.46
C MET A 267 17.31 -2.65 8.67
N TYR A 268 17.77 -2.94 9.88
CA TYR A 268 17.05 -2.68 11.13
C TYR A 268 16.68 -1.21 11.28
N HIS A 269 17.62 -0.29 11.01
CA HIS A 269 17.39 1.15 11.03
C HIS A 269 16.25 1.58 10.10
N GLU A 270 16.25 1.09 8.87
CA GLU A 270 15.21 1.42 7.89
C GLU A 270 13.86 0.74 8.25
N MET A 271 13.91 -0.44 8.85
CA MET A 271 12.72 -1.11 9.39
C MET A 271 12.16 -0.35 10.60
N LEU A 272 12.98 0.28 11.43
CA LEU A 272 12.52 1.16 12.50
C LEU A 272 11.76 2.38 11.96
N HIS A 273 12.16 2.95 10.83
CA HIS A 273 11.37 4.00 10.17
C HIS A 273 9.99 3.51 9.77
N LYS A 274 9.88 2.25 9.34
CA LYS A 274 8.60 1.60 9.07
C LYS A 274 7.80 1.35 10.36
N PHE A 275 8.44 0.90 11.42
CA PHE A 275 7.84 0.53 12.70
C PHE A 275 7.42 1.73 13.55
N VAL A 276 8.35 2.66 13.82
CA VAL A 276 8.12 3.81 14.72
C VAL A 276 7.37 4.95 14.03
N GLY A 277 7.58 5.14 12.73
CA GLY A 277 7.06 6.27 11.99
C GLY A 277 7.96 7.50 11.99
N ILE A 278 7.59 8.45 11.14
CA ILE A 278 8.23 9.75 11.04
C ILE A 278 7.27 10.77 11.67
N LYS A 279 7.73 11.48 12.72
CA LYS A 279 6.99 12.62 13.28
C LYS A 279 7.33 13.89 12.50
N ARG A 280 6.33 14.73 12.25
CA ARG A 280 6.56 16.08 11.72
C ARG A 280 6.19 17.10 12.78
N LYS A 281 7.08 18.06 13.03
CA LYS A 281 6.85 19.17 13.95
C LYS A 281 7.35 20.46 13.27
N ASN A 282 6.52 21.51 13.25
CA ASN A 282 6.84 22.81 12.62
C ASN A 282 7.36 22.68 11.17
N GLY A 283 6.66 21.88 10.33
CA GLY A 283 7.03 21.68 8.93
C GLY A 283 8.25 20.78 8.67
N ARG A 284 8.99 20.36 9.71
CA ARG A 284 10.19 19.51 9.61
C ARG A 284 9.91 18.05 9.98
N ASN A 285 10.51 17.12 9.24
CA ASN A 285 10.41 15.69 9.52
C ASN A 285 11.38 15.31 10.64
N TYR A 286 10.86 14.76 11.74
CA TYR A 286 11.65 14.20 12.84
C TYR A 286 11.55 12.67 12.77
N ALA A 287 12.44 12.08 12.00
CA ALA A 287 12.49 10.64 11.83
C ALA A 287 13.13 9.93 13.03
N HIS A 288 14.20 10.53 13.59
CA HIS A 288 14.99 9.96 14.69
C HIS A 288 14.56 10.57 16.04
N THR A 289 13.36 10.24 16.50
CA THR A 289 12.84 10.66 17.82
C THR A 289 13.57 9.93 18.96
N SER A 290 13.36 10.36 20.23
CA SER A 290 13.90 9.63 21.39
C SER A 290 13.44 8.18 21.40
N LYS A 291 12.16 7.91 21.06
CA LYS A 291 11.62 6.55 20.91
C LYS A 291 12.38 5.75 19.85
N PHE A 292 12.64 6.35 18.68
CA PHE A 292 13.42 5.72 17.61
C PHE A 292 14.83 5.36 18.09
N ARG A 293 15.53 6.32 18.74
CA ARG A 293 16.90 6.10 19.23
C ARG A 293 16.97 5.02 20.32
N ASN A 294 15.94 4.90 21.15
CA ASN A 294 15.88 3.85 22.16
C ASN A 294 15.74 2.48 21.52
N TYR A 295 14.92 2.33 20.46
CA TYR A 295 14.86 1.08 19.70
C TYR A 295 16.17 0.82 18.95
N GLU A 296 16.74 1.84 18.29
CA GLU A 296 17.98 1.69 17.52
C GLU A 296 19.14 1.12 18.36
N LYS A 297 19.25 1.53 19.64
CA LYS A 297 20.25 1.03 20.59
C LYS A 297 20.01 -0.40 21.05
N GLN A 298 18.85 -1.00 20.75
CA GLN A 298 18.57 -2.40 21.11
C GLN A 298 19.17 -3.39 20.09
N PHE A 299 19.75 -2.91 19.01
CA PHE A 299 20.49 -3.75 18.09
C PHE A 299 21.75 -4.29 18.78
N ALA A 300 21.99 -5.60 18.70
CA ALA A 300 23.04 -6.26 19.48
C ALA A 300 24.43 -5.66 19.22
N GLU A 301 24.79 -5.44 17.95
CA GLU A 301 26.10 -4.88 17.56
C GLU A 301 25.98 -3.38 17.20
N TYR A 302 25.20 -2.63 17.97
CA TYR A 302 24.90 -1.22 17.69
C TYR A 302 26.17 -0.36 17.62
N ALA A 303 27.08 -0.50 18.61
CA ALA A 303 28.28 0.32 18.71
C ALA A 303 29.24 0.03 17.55
N GLU A 304 29.50 -1.25 17.30
CA GLU A 304 30.39 -1.73 16.24
C GLU A 304 29.87 -1.35 14.85
N ALA A 305 28.57 -1.46 14.62
CA ALA A 305 27.95 -1.06 13.36
C ALA A 305 28.06 0.45 13.12
N LYS A 306 27.87 1.26 14.15
CA LYS A 306 28.02 2.73 14.07
C LYS A 306 29.47 3.11 13.81
N GLU A 307 30.41 2.47 14.46
CA GLU A 307 31.85 2.68 14.26
C GLU A 307 32.25 2.33 12.83
N TYR A 308 31.91 1.16 12.32
CA TYR A 308 32.19 0.75 10.95
C TYR A 308 31.63 1.75 9.94
N LEU A 309 30.34 2.15 10.09
CA LEU A 309 29.72 3.11 9.19
C LEU A 309 30.32 4.50 9.26
N SER A 310 30.91 4.90 10.38
CA SER A 310 31.64 6.18 10.52
C SER A 310 32.96 6.18 9.74
N HIS A 311 33.72 5.09 9.80
CA HIS A 311 34.95 4.93 9.04
C HIS A 311 34.69 4.87 7.52
N LEU A 312 33.66 4.15 7.10
CA LEU A 312 33.28 4.07 5.69
C LEU A 312 32.95 5.46 5.09
N ARG A 313 32.40 6.38 5.88
CA ARG A 313 32.12 7.76 5.46
C ARG A 313 33.38 8.61 5.35
N ILE A 314 34.35 8.40 6.24
CA ILE A 314 35.62 9.16 6.27
C ILE A 314 36.50 8.79 5.07
N ASP A 315 36.65 7.50 4.76
CA ASP A 315 37.47 7.04 3.64
C ASP A 315 36.96 7.51 2.27
N GLN A 316 35.66 7.75 2.16
CA GLN A 316 35.03 8.31 0.96
C GLN A 316 35.28 9.83 0.79
N HIS A 317 35.79 10.52 1.81
CA HIS A 317 36.19 11.95 1.71
C HIS A 317 37.64 12.15 1.28
N LYS A 318 38.45 11.07 1.24
CA LYS A 318 39.89 11.12 0.86
C LYS A 318 40.17 10.75 -0.61
N LYS A 319 39.15 10.47 -1.39
CA LYS A 319 39.21 10.27 -2.85
C LYS A 319 38.45 11.42 -3.53
#